data_f287c9ba08f0ef0d4baa685511e18556
#
_entry.id   f287c9ba08f0ef0d4baa685511e18556
#
_cell.length_a   1.000
_cell.length_b   1.000
_cell.length_c   1.000
_cell.angle_alpha   90.00
_cell.angle_beta   90.00
_cell.angle_gamma   90.00
#
_symmetry.space_group_name_H-M   'P 1'
#
loop_
_entity.id
_entity.type
_entity.pdbx_description
1 polymer ?
#
loop_
_entity_poly.entity_id
_entity_poly.type
_entity_poly.pdbx_seq_one_letter_code
_entity_poly.pdbx_strand_id
1 'polypeptide(L)'
;MVATIREHSDWIRDALGCQADEVRFVDMRKLGRNPATIIPGWQHFLDAQAADGRPARGIGEPIWAGRRAEEVLECQLHEALLNVAVDPKNPFWLICPYDVDQLDPCVIDEAHRSHPAIIETNSYQGSPRYRGRAHVDEMLAAPLERPPGNPLQIPFSARTLGRLLTFVKLEGHVAGLAMDQATDLASAIHRLASSSVRRGAAGGMIRIWNQQHAVICDVVDNTFVDDPLAGRRAPYEDDTDGLWSANQLCDLVQLRSSLGGTTVRVHAWR
;
A
#
# COMPACT_ATOMS: atom_id res chain seq x y z
N MET A 1 -17.13 -3.54 10.04
CA MET A 1 -15.74 -3.74 10.52
C MET A 1 -15.16 -2.41 10.96
N VAL A 2 -14.43 -2.39 12.07
CA VAL A 2 -13.66 -1.23 12.55
C VAL A 2 -12.18 -1.60 12.45
N ALA A 3 -11.45 -0.88 11.61
CA ALA A 3 -10.01 -1.03 11.37
C ALA A 3 -9.33 0.29 11.73
N THR A 4 -8.96 0.44 13.00
CA THR A 4 -8.35 1.65 13.56
C THR A 4 -7.10 1.27 14.37
N ILE A 5 -6.35 2.25 14.84
CA ILE A 5 -5.33 1.99 15.85
C ILE A 5 -6.01 1.51 17.14
N ARG A 6 -5.27 0.76 17.95
CA ARG A 6 -5.83 0.07 19.12
C ARG A 6 -6.53 1.02 20.09
N GLU A 7 -5.94 2.17 20.35
CA GLU A 7 -6.44 3.18 21.26
C GLU A 7 -7.83 3.67 20.85
N HIS A 8 -8.04 3.92 19.55
CA HIS A 8 -9.32 4.35 19.01
C HIS A 8 -10.34 3.20 18.93
N SER A 9 -9.87 1.98 18.67
CA SER A 9 -10.72 0.77 18.76
C SER A 9 -11.28 0.58 20.17
N ASP A 10 -10.48 0.82 21.22
CA ASP A 10 -10.90 0.69 22.60
C ASP A 10 -11.97 1.75 22.95
N TRP A 11 -11.83 3.01 22.53
CA TRP A 11 -12.87 4.04 22.71
C TRP A 11 -14.20 3.69 22.02
N ILE A 12 -14.12 3.13 20.81
CA ILE A 12 -15.31 2.72 20.07
C ILE A 12 -15.99 1.52 20.77
N ARG A 13 -15.22 0.56 21.30
CA ARG A 13 -15.74 -0.57 22.08
C ARG A 13 -16.47 -0.11 23.33
N ASP A 14 -15.86 0.79 24.08
CA ASP A 14 -16.44 1.36 25.30
C ASP A 14 -17.74 2.09 24.99
N ALA A 15 -17.81 2.85 23.92
CA ALA A 15 -19.01 3.58 23.49
C ALA A 15 -20.13 2.64 23.03
N LEU A 16 -19.81 1.48 22.41
CA LEU A 16 -20.78 0.49 21.95
C LEU A 16 -21.29 -0.40 23.06
N GLY A 17 -20.55 -0.58 24.14
CA GLY A 17 -20.90 -1.51 25.23
C GLY A 17 -21.11 -2.92 24.72
N CYS A 18 -22.26 -3.52 25.04
CA CYS A 18 -22.59 -4.90 24.62
C CYS A 18 -22.75 -5.06 23.08
N GLN A 19 -22.99 -4.01 22.33
CA GLN A 19 -23.05 -4.05 20.87
C GLN A 19 -21.68 -4.26 20.21
N ALA A 20 -20.59 -4.10 20.96
CA ALA A 20 -19.24 -4.30 20.44
C ALA A 20 -18.98 -5.75 19.97
N ASP A 21 -19.69 -6.72 20.54
CA ASP A 21 -19.58 -8.14 20.16
C ASP A 21 -20.09 -8.43 18.74
N GLU A 22 -20.92 -7.56 18.18
CA GLU A 22 -21.41 -7.64 16.79
C GLU A 22 -20.45 -7.01 15.79
N VAL A 23 -19.39 -6.35 16.26
CA VAL A 23 -18.45 -5.58 15.43
C VAL A 23 -17.11 -6.32 15.29
N ARG A 24 -16.67 -6.54 14.06
CA ARG A 24 -15.32 -7.03 13.79
C ARG A 24 -14.32 -5.92 13.94
N PHE A 25 -13.47 -5.99 14.97
CA PHE A 25 -12.35 -5.07 15.17
C PHE A 25 -11.05 -5.63 14.60
N VAL A 26 -10.29 -4.79 13.94
CA VAL A 26 -8.99 -5.11 13.33
C VAL A 26 -8.00 -4.00 13.68
N ASP A 27 -6.81 -4.38 14.14
CA ASP A 27 -5.73 -3.42 14.40
C ASP A 27 -5.16 -2.93 13.05
N MET A 28 -5.33 -1.64 12.76
CA MET A 28 -4.84 -1.04 11.50
C MET A 28 -3.32 -1.03 11.42
N ARG A 29 -2.60 -0.99 12.53
CA ARG A 29 -1.13 -1.10 12.51
C ARG A 29 -0.67 -2.45 11.96
N LYS A 30 -1.48 -3.51 12.12
CA LYS A 30 -1.22 -4.84 11.55
C LYS A 30 -1.76 -4.96 10.14
N LEU A 31 -3.04 -4.64 9.92
CA LEU A 31 -3.67 -4.70 8.60
C LEU A 31 -2.98 -3.79 7.59
N GLY A 32 -2.69 -2.56 7.98
CA GLY A 32 -2.09 -1.53 7.15
C GLY A 32 -0.59 -1.34 7.38
N ARG A 33 0.13 -2.34 7.90
CA ARG A 33 1.60 -2.30 8.00
C ARG A 33 2.18 -1.87 6.65
N ASN A 34 1.76 -2.56 5.58
CA ASN A 34 1.91 -2.08 4.22
C ASN A 34 0.53 -1.56 3.75
N PRO A 35 0.39 -0.29 3.36
CA PRO A 35 -0.90 0.25 2.93
C PRO A 35 -1.57 -0.50 1.77
N ALA A 36 -0.79 -1.21 0.95
CA ALA A 36 -1.31 -2.00 -0.16
C ALA A 36 -2.16 -3.20 0.30
N THR A 37 -2.01 -3.66 1.56
CA THR A 37 -2.77 -4.80 2.09
C THR A 37 -4.13 -4.42 2.65
N ILE A 38 -4.45 -3.12 2.73
CA ILE A 38 -5.72 -2.64 3.31
C ILE A 38 -6.89 -2.92 2.36
N ILE A 39 -6.74 -2.67 1.04
CA ILE A 39 -7.78 -2.98 0.03
C ILE A 39 -8.17 -4.47 0.07
N PRO A 40 -7.23 -5.43 0.01
CA PRO A 40 -7.55 -6.85 0.17
C PRO A 40 -8.29 -7.17 1.47
N GLY A 41 -7.93 -6.52 2.57
CA GLY A 41 -8.62 -6.67 3.86
C GLY A 41 -10.08 -6.24 3.81
N TRP A 42 -10.38 -5.12 3.14
CA TRP A 42 -11.75 -4.67 2.90
C TRP A 42 -12.49 -5.58 1.95
N GLN A 43 -11.88 -6.02 0.84
CA GLN A 43 -12.50 -6.96 -0.10
C GLN A 43 -12.89 -8.27 0.58
N HIS A 44 -11.98 -8.86 1.36
CA HIS A 44 -12.30 -10.07 2.13
C HIS A 44 -13.47 -9.87 3.11
N PHE A 45 -13.55 -8.70 3.76
CA PHE A 45 -14.69 -8.37 4.61
C PHE A 45 -15.98 -8.23 3.81
N LEU A 46 -15.95 -7.56 2.66
CA LEU A 46 -17.11 -7.36 1.79
C LEU A 46 -17.64 -8.68 1.23
N ASP A 47 -16.75 -9.57 0.79
CA ASP A 47 -17.11 -10.90 0.27
C ASP A 47 -17.83 -11.73 1.34
N ALA A 48 -17.35 -11.68 2.58
CA ALA A 48 -18.00 -12.35 3.70
C ALA A 48 -19.40 -11.76 4.01
N GLN A 49 -19.58 -10.43 3.91
CA GLN A 49 -20.90 -9.80 4.13
C GLN A 49 -21.86 -10.05 2.96
N ALA A 50 -21.36 -10.07 1.73
CA ALA A 50 -22.17 -10.33 0.55
C ALA A 50 -22.78 -11.74 0.57
N ALA A 51 -22.06 -12.72 1.10
CA ALA A 51 -22.58 -14.08 1.31
C ALA A 51 -23.80 -14.11 2.24
N ASP A 52 -23.90 -13.16 3.18
CA ASP A 52 -25.02 -13.01 4.11
C ASP A 52 -26.13 -12.08 3.61
N GLY A 53 -25.96 -11.44 2.43
CA GLY A 53 -26.92 -10.49 1.85
C GLY A 53 -27.09 -9.19 2.65
N ARG A 54 -26.12 -8.82 3.49
CA ARG A 54 -26.19 -7.65 4.38
C ARG A 54 -25.39 -6.46 3.82
N PRO A 55 -25.89 -5.21 4.00
CA PRO A 55 -25.10 -4.04 3.71
C PRO A 55 -23.90 -3.96 4.65
N ALA A 56 -22.74 -3.63 4.11
CA ALA A 56 -21.51 -3.53 4.87
C ALA A 56 -21.25 -2.08 5.34
N ARG A 57 -20.76 -1.93 6.56
CA ARG A 57 -20.29 -0.65 7.10
C ARG A 57 -18.90 -0.80 7.69
N GLY A 58 -18.08 0.23 7.53
CA GLY A 58 -16.73 0.23 8.02
C GLY A 58 -16.29 1.56 8.59
N ILE A 59 -15.32 1.49 9.51
CA ILE A 59 -14.49 2.61 9.93
C ILE A 59 -13.05 2.19 9.62
N GLY A 60 -12.33 3.00 8.84
CA GLY A 60 -10.94 2.75 8.45
C GLY A 60 -10.05 3.93 8.75
N GLU A 61 -8.98 3.71 9.51
CA GLU A 61 -8.02 4.74 9.91
C GLU A 61 -6.62 4.37 9.40
N PRO A 62 -6.35 4.53 8.09
CA PRO A 62 -5.03 4.21 7.55
C PRO A 62 -3.96 5.24 7.91
N ILE A 63 -4.34 6.45 8.31
CA ILE A 63 -3.44 7.55 8.63
C ILE A 63 -3.65 8.00 10.09
N TRP A 64 -2.58 8.00 10.87
CA TRP A 64 -2.53 8.48 12.27
C TRP A 64 -1.26 9.27 12.52
N ALA A 65 -1.24 10.09 13.56
CA ALA A 65 -0.08 10.86 13.97
C ALA A 65 1.13 9.95 14.26
N GLY A 66 2.28 10.31 13.72
CA GLY A 66 3.52 9.55 13.87
C GLY A 66 3.73 8.42 12.86
N ARG A 67 2.83 8.24 11.89
CA ARG A 67 3.10 7.38 10.74
C ARG A 67 4.20 7.99 9.85
N ARG A 68 5.08 7.16 9.27
CA ARG A 68 6.17 7.63 8.41
C ARG A 68 5.63 8.36 7.18
N ALA A 69 6.32 9.40 6.73
CA ALA A 69 5.87 10.22 5.60
C ALA A 69 5.69 9.40 4.32
N GLU A 70 6.59 8.45 4.05
CA GLU A 70 6.52 7.56 2.89
C GLU A 70 5.30 6.63 2.95
N GLU A 71 4.92 6.18 4.15
CA GLU A 71 3.71 5.38 4.37
C GLU A 71 2.46 6.23 4.23
N VAL A 72 2.47 7.49 4.70
CA VAL A 72 1.34 8.42 4.57
C VAL A 72 0.99 8.63 3.11
N LEU A 73 1.97 8.83 2.23
CA LEU A 73 1.74 8.96 0.79
C LEU A 73 1.05 7.73 0.18
N GLU A 74 1.45 6.53 0.59
CA GLU A 74 0.81 5.30 0.10
C GLU A 74 -0.55 5.03 0.75
N CYS A 75 -0.80 5.55 1.96
CA CYS A 75 -2.14 5.55 2.56
C CYS A 75 -3.09 6.50 1.81
N GLN A 76 -2.63 7.70 1.46
CA GLN A 76 -3.39 8.64 0.64
C GLN A 76 -3.74 8.03 -0.72
N LEU A 77 -2.78 7.36 -1.37
CA LEU A 77 -3.04 6.60 -2.60
C LEU A 77 -4.04 5.45 -2.37
N HIS A 78 -3.93 4.72 -1.24
CA HIS A 78 -4.87 3.67 -0.87
C HIS A 78 -6.31 4.22 -0.79
N GLU A 79 -6.53 5.37 -0.15
CA GLU A 79 -7.86 5.96 -0.01
C GLU A 79 -8.43 6.41 -1.35
N ALA A 80 -7.62 7.01 -2.21
CA ALA A 80 -8.04 7.33 -3.57
C ALA A 80 -8.39 6.06 -4.37
N LEU A 81 -7.61 4.99 -4.23
CA LEU A 81 -7.82 3.70 -4.89
C LEU A 81 -9.04 2.94 -4.38
N LEU A 82 -9.50 3.15 -3.15
CA LEU A 82 -10.74 2.53 -2.65
C LEU A 82 -11.95 2.87 -3.55
N ASN A 83 -12.00 4.09 -4.09
CA ASN A 83 -13.07 4.49 -5.02
C ASN A 83 -13.00 3.75 -6.37
N VAL A 84 -11.88 3.12 -6.69
CA VAL A 84 -11.69 2.28 -7.89
C VAL A 84 -11.88 0.80 -7.57
N ALA A 85 -11.50 0.39 -6.36
CA ALA A 85 -11.49 -1.00 -5.94
C ALA A 85 -12.88 -1.54 -5.57
N VAL A 86 -13.76 -0.68 -5.04
CA VAL A 86 -15.12 -1.06 -4.61
C VAL A 86 -16.11 -0.73 -5.71
N ASP A 87 -16.89 -1.73 -6.14
CA ASP A 87 -17.97 -1.52 -7.09
C ASP A 87 -19.04 -0.59 -6.45
N PRO A 88 -19.42 0.53 -7.09
CA PRO A 88 -20.45 1.43 -6.57
C PRO A 88 -21.82 0.77 -6.32
N LYS A 89 -22.06 -0.39 -6.89
CA LYS A 89 -23.28 -1.19 -6.63
C LYS A 89 -23.24 -1.95 -5.31
N ASN A 90 -22.06 -2.12 -4.72
CA ASN A 90 -21.95 -2.76 -3.41
C ASN A 90 -22.48 -1.81 -2.34
N PRO A 91 -23.45 -2.24 -1.49
CA PRO A 91 -23.97 -1.43 -0.41
C PRO A 91 -22.94 -1.33 0.73
N PHE A 92 -21.86 -0.63 0.48
CA PHE A 92 -20.75 -0.42 1.40
C PHE A 92 -20.61 1.05 1.76
N TRP A 93 -20.60 1.34 3.05
CA TRP A 93 -20.36 2.67 3.58
C TRP A 93 -19.12 2.63 4.49
N LEU A 94 -18.10 3.39 4.12
CA LEU A 94 -16.84 3.48 4.85
C LEU A 94 -16.61 4.91 5.33
N ILE A 95 -16.31 5.06 6.62
CA ILE A 95 -15.86 6.31 7.23
C ILE A 95 -14.35 6.21 7.45
N CYS A 96 -13.61 7.23 6.99
CA CYS A 96 -12.20 7.41 7.28
C CYS A 96 -12.04 8.61 8.23
N PRO A 97 -11.79 8.38 9.54
CA PRO A 97 -11.58 9.45 10.49
C PRO A 97 -10.19 10.07 10.35
N TYR A 98 -10.11 11.39 10.52
CA TYR A 98 -8.87 12.14 10.52
C TYR A 98 -8.80 13.02 11.78
N ASP A 99 -7.71 12.91 12.52
CA ASP A 99 -7.42 13.80 13.65
C ASP A 99 -6.85 15.13 13.11
N VAL A 100 -7.71 16.12 12.95
CA VAL A 100 -7.36 17.43 12.38
C VAL A 100 -6.43 18.25 13.26
N ASP A 101 -6.33 17.91 14.56
CA ASP A 101 -5.46 18.60 15.50
C ASP A 101 -4.03 18.06 15.49
N GLN A 102 -3.84 16.80 15.09
CA GLN A 102 -2.55 16.11 15.11
C GLN A 102 -1.94 15.86 13.73
N LEU A 103 -2.76 15.84 12.69
CA LEU A 103 -2.30 15.59 11.32
C LEU A 103 -1.91 16.90 10.63
N ASP A 104 -0.90 16.80 9.75
CA ASP A 104 -0.52 17.95 8.94
C ASP A 104 -1.69 18.41 8.05
N PRO A 105 -1.95 19.72 7.93
CA PRO A 105 -3.01 20.25 7.07
C PRO A 105 -2.95 19.76 5.63
N CYS A 106 -1.77 19.44 5.08
CA CYS A 106 -1.64 18.89 3.74
C CYS A 106 -2.26 17.48 3.61
N VAL A 107 -2.28 16.70 4.69
CA VAL A 107 -2.94 15.38 4.74
C VAL A 107 -4.46 15.55 4.66
N ILE A 108 -5.00 16.53 5.38
CA ILE A 108 -6.43 16.85 5.35
C ILE A 108 -6.86 17.37 3.96
N ASP A 109 -6.03 18.23 3.38
CA ASP A 109 -6.23 18.73 2.01
C ASP A 109 -6.29 17.60 0.98
N GLU A 110 -5.43 16.59 1.14
CA GLU A 110 -5.39 15.42 0.29
C GLU A 110 -6.62 14.51 0.50
N ALA A 111 -7.06 14.34 1.74
CA ALA A 111 -8.28 13.61 2.05
C ALA A 111 -9.51 14.20 1.33
N HIS A 112 -9.61 15.53 1.24
CA HIS A 112 -10.69 16.20 0.50
C HIS A 112 -10.68 15.89 -1.01
N ARG A 113 -9.52 15.53 -1.60
CA ARG A 113 -9.40 15.16 -3.02
C ARG A 113 -9.76 13.69 -3.27
N SER A 114 -9.53 12.83 -2.30
CA SER A 114 -9.76 11.39 -2.39
C SER A 114 -11.15 10.94 -1.91
N HIS A 115 -11.84 11.75 -1.09
CA HIS A 115 -13.15 11.40 -0.54
C HIS A 115 -14.29 12.15 -1.24
N PRO A 116 -15.32 11.45 -1.77
CA PRO A 116 -16.47 12.08 -2.44
C PRO A 116 -17.38 12.83 -1.46
N ALA A 117 -17.36 12.47 -0.19
CA ALA A 117 -18.16 13.09 0.85
C ALA A 117 -17.33 13.32 2.11
N ILE A 118 -17.65 14.36 2.85
CA ILE A 118 -17.02 14.73 4.13
C ILE A 118 -18.07 14.94 5.19
N ILE A 119 -17.70 14.68 6.43
CA ILE A 119 -18.51 14.96 7.62
C ILE A 119 -17.71 15.90 8.51
N GLU A 120 -18.20 17.12 8.67
CA GLU A 120 -17.63 18.12 9.57
C GLU A 120 -18.71 18.59 10.53
N THR A 121 -18.43 18.55 11.83
CA THR A 121 -19.31 19.09 12.87
C THR A 121 -20.79 18.71 12.67
N ASN A 122 -21.09 17.43 12.43
CA ASN A 122 -22.42 16.88 12.17
C ASN A 122 -23.07 17.29 10.82
N SER A 123 -22.30 17.86 9.90
CA SER A 123 -22.74 18.16 8.53
C SER A 123 -22.18 17.15 7.56
N TYR A 124 -23.06 16.41 6.87
CA TYR A 124 -22.69 15.54 5.76
C TYR A 124 -22.82 16.32 4.44
N GLN A 125 -21.73 16.41 3.69
CA GLN A 125 -21.73 17.16 2.43
C GLN A 125 -20.79 16.52 1.40
N GLY A 126 -21.06 16.77 0.11
CA GLY A 126 -20.13 16.38 -0.96
C GLY A 126 -18.84 17.19 -0.87
N SER A 127 -17.70 16.54 -1.10
CA SER A 127 -16.42 17.24 -1.17
C SER A 127 -16.32 18.04 -2.49
N PRO A 128 -16.24 19.39 -2.45
CA PRO A 128 -16.07 20.18 -3.67
C PRO A 128 -14.69 19.99 -4.31
N ARG A 129 -13.75 19.36 -3.60
CA ARG A 129 -12.37 19.12 -4.04
C ARG A 129 -12.17 17.69 -4.57
N TYR A 130 -13.20 16.83 -4.49
CA TYR A 130 -13.10 15.45 -4.96
C TYR A 130 -12.75 15.36 -6.44
N ARG A 131 -11.74 14.55 -6.78
CA ARG A 131 -11.17 14.43 -8.12
C ARG A 131 -11.28 13.04 -8.73
N GLY A 132 -11.74 12.04 -7.96
CA GLY A 132 -12.00 10.69 -8.44
C GLY A 132 -10.79 10.05 -9.12
N ARG A 133 -11.02 9.38 -10.24
CA ARG A 133 -9.99 8.65 -10.98
C ARG A 133 -8.82 9.52 -11.44
N ALA A 134 -9.06 10.76 -11.84
CA ALA A 134 -8.00 11.66 -12.29
C ALA A 134 -6.96 11.91 -11.19
N HIS A 135 -7.38 11.91 -9.92
CA HIS A 135 -6.48 12.03 -8.79
C HIS A 135 -5.59 10.80 -8.62
N VAL A 136 -6.16 9.62 -8.76
CA VAL A 136 -5.37 8.37 -8.75
C VAL A 136 -4.30 8.38 -9.83
N ASP A 137 -4.67 8.79 -11.04
CA ASP A 137 -3.74 8.82 -12.18
C ASP A 137 -2.61 9.83 -11.94
N GLU A 138 -2.89 11.00 -11.32
CA GLU A 138 -1.88 11.97 -10.92
C GLU A 138 -0.92 11.41 -9.85
N MET A 139 -1.45 10.76 -8.82
CA MET A 139 -0.63 10.18 -7.75
C MET A 139 0.28 9.07 -8.27
N LEU A 140 -0.22 8.21 -9.16
CA LEU A 140 0.57 7.15 -9.77
C LEU A 140 1.62 7.67 -10.77
N ALA A 141 1.36 8.81 -11.41
CA ALA A 141 2.30 9.46 -12.32
C ALA A 141 3.38 10.26 -11.59
N ALA A 142 3.17 10.62 -10.31
CA ALA A 142 4.13 11.41 -9.53
C ALA A 142 5.44 10.61 -9.34
N PRO A 143 6.61 11.15 -9.74
CA PRO A 143 7.86 10.40 -9.63
C PRO A 143 8.24 10.18 -8.17
N LEU A 144 8.85 9.04 -7.88
CA LEU A 144 9.50 8.80 -6.59
C LEU A 144 10.74 9.69 -6.46
N GLU A 145 11.03 10.10 -5.23
CA GLU A 145 12.28 10.83 -4.94
C GLU A 145 13.50 10.04 -5.42
N ARG A 146 14.51 10.75 -5.89
CA ARG A 146 15.74 10.08 -6.34
C ARG A 146 16.48 9.49 -5.15
N PRO A 147 17.05 8.27 -5.31
CA PRO A 147 17.92 7.72 -4.28
C PRO A 147 19.03 8.69 -3.90
N PRO A 148 19.34 8.86 -2.60
CA PRO A 148 20.43 9.73 -2.16
C PRO A 148 21.78 9.13 -2.57
N GLY A 149 22.72 9.99 -2.98
CA GLY A 149 24.10 9.59 -3.29
C GLY A 149 24.21 8.61 -4.45
N ASN A 150 25.09 7.60 -4.29
CA ASN A 150 25.31 6.54 -5.27
C ASN A 150 24.76 5.21 -4.73
N PRO A 151 23.53 4.83 -5.07
CA PRO A 151 23.00 3.51 -4.70
C PRO A 151 23.82 2.41 -5.37
N LEU A 152 23.96 1.27 -4.71
CA LEU A 152 24.50 0.08 -5.34
C LEU A 152 23.58 -0.32 -6.49
N GLN A 153 24.12 -0.55 -7.69
CA GLN A 153 23.35 -0.85 -8.89
C GLN A 153 23.74 -2.21 -9.45
N ILE A 154 22.73 -3.04 -9.74
CA ILE A 154 22.90 -4.39 -10.26
C ILE A 154 21.96 -4.58 -11.42
N PRO A 155 22.47 -4.80 -12.63
CA PRO A 155 21.63 -5.15 -13.76
C PRO A 155 21.05 -6.57 -13.58
N PHE A 156 19.79 -6.76 -13.97
CA PHE A 156 19.17 -8.08 -14.03
C PHE A 156 18.63 -8.40 -15.41
N SER A 157 18.55 -9.69 -15.70
CA SER A 157 17.95 -10.27 -16.90
C SER A 157 17.49 -11.68 -16.58
N ALA A 158 16.78 -12.33 -17.50
CA ALA A 158 16.37 -13.73 -17.32
C ALA A 158 17.52 -14.66 -16.90
N ARG A 159 18.76 -14.39 -17.37
CA ARG A 159 19.94 -15.20 -17.07
C ARG A 159 20.53 -14.96 -15.68
N THR A 160 20.27 -13.82 -15.08
CA THR A 160 20.90 -13.40 -13.82
C THR A 160 19.94 -13.41 -12.61
N LEU A 161 18.65 -13.66 -12.83
CA LEU A 161 17.62 -13.68 -11.76
C LEU A 161 18.03 -14.55 -10.57
N GLY A 162 18.57 -15.76 -10.81
CA GLY A 162 18.96 -16.68 -9.74
C GLY A 162 20.02 -16.13 -8.78
N ARG A 163 20.83 -15.15 -9.21
CA ARG A 163 21.85 -14.53 -8.36
C ARG A 163 21.31 -13.41 -7.47
N LEU A 164 20.14 -12.85 -7.82
CA LEU A 164 19.54 -11.72 -7.08
C LEU A 164 19.20 -12.12 -5.64
N LEU A 165 18.66 -13.31 -5.43
CA LEU A 165 18.29 -13.79 -4.09
C LEU A 165 19.46 -13.71 -3.11
N THR A 166 20.58 -14.34 -3.48
CA THR A 166 21.78 -14.38 -2.61
C THR A 166 22.35 -13.00 -2.42
N PHE A 167 22.42 -12.21 -3.50
CA PHE A 167 23.03 -10.90 -3.46
C PHE A 167 22.21 -9.92 -2.60
N VAL A 168 20.90 -9.76 -2.87
CA VAL A 168 20.04 -8.85 -2.12
C VAL A 168 19.93 -9.24 -0.65
N LYS A 169 19.89 -10.55 -0.37
CA LYS A 169 19.90 -11.05 1.02
C LYS A 169 21.18 -10.65 1.76
N LEU A 170 22.34 -10.84 1.12
CA LEU A 170 23.62 -10.49 1.72
C LEU A 170 23.71 -8.97 1.98
N GLU A 171 23.39 -8.16 0.99
CA GLU A 171 23.40 -6.68 1.11
C GLU A 171 22.41 -6.19 2.17
N GLY A 172 21.20 -6.75 2.23
CA GLY A 172 20.21 -6.43 3.26
C GLY A 172 20.72 -6.74 4.66
N HIS A 173 21.34 -7.90 4.85
CA HIS A 173 21.91 -8.28 6.13
C HIS A 173 23.12 -7.41 6.53
N VAL A 174 24.04 -7.15 5.61
CA VAL A 174 25.17 -6.22 5.83
C VAL A 174 24.67 -4.81 6.16
N ALA A 175 23.55 -4.41 5.59
CA ALA A 175 22.89 -3.14 5.86
C ALA A 175 22.12 -3.11 7.20
N GLY A 176 22.09 -4.20 7.97
CA GLY A 176 21.54 -4.27 9.32
C GLY A 176 20.14 -4.84 9.44
N LEU A 177 19.57 -5.44 8.37
CA LEU A 177 18.33 -6.21 8.49
C LEU A 177 18.55 -7.53 9.24
N ALA A 178 17.56 -7.95 10.01
CA ALA A 178 17.53 -9.31 10.53
C ALA A 178 17.50 -10.33 9.37
N MET A 179 17.93 -11.56 9.60
CA MET A 179 18.13 -12.54 8.53
C MET A 179 16.82 -12.93 7.82
N ASP A 180 15.70 -12.96 8.55
CA ASP A 180 14.35 -13.17 8.02
C ASP A 180 13.90 -11.99 7.15
N GLN A 181 14.05 -10.75 7.64
CA GLN A 181 13.77 -9.54 6.87
C GLN A 181 14.61 -9.43 5.59
N ALA A 182 15.91 -9.77 5.65
CA ALA A 182 16.78 -9.79 4.49
C ALA A 182 16.36 -10.88 3.48
N THR A 183 15.83 -12.00 3.96
CA THR A 183 15.30 -13.08 3.12
C THR A 183 14.00 -12.65 2.45
N ASP A 184 13.11 -11.99 3.18
CA ASP A 184 11.83 -11.48 2.65
C ASP A 184 12.08 -10.40 1.60
N LEU A 185 12.98 -9.45 1.87
CA LEU A 185 13.39 -8.43 0.89
C LEU A 185 13.95 -9.07 -0.39
N ALA A 186 14.87 -10.02 -0.26
CA ALA A 186 15.46 -10.71 -1.40
C ALA A 186 14.42 -11.48 -2.22
N SER A 187 13.47 -12.13 -1.54
CA SER A 187 12.36 -12.85 -2.18
C SER A 187 11.43 -11.89 -2.93
N ALA A 188 11.10 -10.75 -2.33
CA ALA A 188 10.29 -9.71 -2.96
C ALA A 188 10.98 -9.17 -4.23
N ILE A 189 12.24 -8.77 -4.14
CA ILE A 189 13.01 -8.24 -5.28
C ILE A 189 13.15 -9.27 -6.40
N HIS A 190 13.42 -10.53 -6.07
CA HIS A 190 13.49 -11.60 -7.06
C HIS A 190 12.15 -11.82 -7.78
N ARG A 191 11.02 -11.81 -7.05
CA ARG A 191 9.69 -11.97 -7.64
C ARG A 191 9.30 -10.78 -8.52
N LEU A 192 9.61 -9.56 -8.10
CA LEU A 192 9.42 -8.35 -8.90
C LEU A 192 10.22 -8.39 -10.20
N ALA A 193 11.52 -8.69 -10.12
CA ALA A 193 12.38 -8.81 -11.30
C ALA A 193 11.93 -9.93 -12.24
N SER A 194 11.49 -11.07 -11.69
CA SER A 194 10.94 -12.19 -12.46
C SER A 194 9.64 -11.81 -13.16
N SER A 195 8.75 -11.08 -12.49
CA SER A 195 7.50 -10.58 -13.06
C SER A 195 7.77 -9.57 -14.19
N SER A 196 8.77 -8.70 -14.01
CA SER A 196 9.24 -7.76 -15.03
C SER A 196 9.68 -8.47 -16.30
N VAL A 197 10.52 -9.49 -16.18
CA VAL A 197 10.97 -10.33 -17.33
C VAL A 197 9.78 -11.04 -17.99
N ARG A 198 8.82 -11.57 -17.22
CA ARG A 198 7.62 -12.22 -17.80
C ARG A 198 6.73 -11.23 -18.57
N ARG A 199 6.66 -9.96 -18.13
CA ARG A 199 5.96 -8.89 -18.87
C ARG A 199 6.69 -8.44 -20.14
N GLY A 200 7.83 -9.01 -20.46
CA GLY A 200 8.57 -8.74 -21.68
C GLY A 200 9.74 -7.77 -21.53
N ALA A 201 10.15 -7.42 -20.32
CA ALA A 201 11.41 -6.70 -20.13
C ALA A 201 12.58 -7.58 -20.56
N ALA A 202 13.50 -7.05 -21.37
CA ALA A 202 14.76 -7.71 -21.67
C ALA A 202 15.65 -7.84 -20.41
N GLY A 203 15.41 -6.97 -19.42
CA GLY A 203 16.06 -6.87 -18.14
C GLY A 203 15.77 -5.52 -17.51
N GLY A 204 16.50 -5.21 -16.44
CA GLY A 204 16.34 -3.95 -15.72
C GLY A 204 17.50 -3.70 -14.75
N MET A 205 17.25 -2.83 -13.80
CA MET A 205 18.23 -2.41 -12.79
C MET A 205 17.64 -2.55 -11.39
N ILE A 206 18.35 -3.22 -10.50
CA ILE A 206 18.13 -3.11 -9.06
C ILE A 206 19.02 -2.01 -8.52
N ARG A 207 18.46 -1.12 -7.69
CA ARG A 207 19.21 -0.13 -6.92
C ARG A 207 18.99 -0.42 -5.45
N ILE A 208 20.06 -0.45 -4.65
CA ILE A 208 20.00 -0.70 -3.21
C ILE A 208 20.71 0.43 -2.49
N TRP A 209 20.11 0.97 -1.43
CA TRP A 209 20.71 1.96 -0.56
C TRP A 209 20.14 1.89 0.85
N ASN A 210 20.88 2.49 1.77
CA ASN A 210 20.50 2.59 3.16
C ASN A 210 19.97 3.98 3.47
N GLN A 211 18.88 4.03 4.19
CA GLN A 211 18.42 5.21 4.92
C GLN A 211 18.46 4.94 6.42
N GLN A 212 18.24 6.00 7.24
CA GLN A 212 18.41 5.92 8.69
C GLN A 212 17.69 4.74 9.35
N HIS A 213 16.49 4.37 8.86
CA HIS A 213 15.64 3.33 9.45
C HIS A 213 15.24 2.22 8.47
N ALA A 214 15.82 2.20 7.28
CA ALA A 214 15.41 1.28 6.23
C ALA A 214 16.56 0.85 5.33
N VAL A 215 16.41 -0.34 4.77
CA VAL A 215 17.05 -0.75 3.53
C VAL A 215 16.03 -0.59 2.42
N ILE A 216 16.38 0.13 1.36
CA ILE A 216 15.49 0.44 0.26
C ILE A 216 16.04 -0.13 -1.03
N CYS A 217 15.16 -0.73 -1.82
CA CYS A 217 15.48 -1.28 -3.12
C CYS A 217 14.51 -0.77 -4.18
N ASP A 218 15.04 -0.28 -5.31
CA ASP A 218 14.26 -0.05 -6.53
C ASP A 218 14.45 -1.22 -7.50
N VAL A 219 13.36 -1.68 -8.09
CA VAL A 219 13.35 -2.50 -9.31
C VAL A 219 12.88 -1.62 -10.44
N VAL A 220 13.77 -1.37 -11.41
CA VAL A 220 13.50 -0.46 -12.53
C VAL A 220 13.56 -1.24 -13.83
N ASP A 221 12.53 -1.13 -14.65
CA ASP A 221 12.47 -1.75 -15.97
C ASP A 221 11.73 -0.86 -16.99
N ASN A 222 11.68 -1.31 -18.24
CA ASN A 222 11.03 -0.60 -19.35
C ASN A 222 9.60 -1.09 -19.65
N THR A 223 9.00 -1.89 -18.77
CA THR A 223 7.60 -2.31 -18.93
C THR A 223 6.63 -1.24 -18.42
N PHE A 224 5.38 -1.34 -18.81
CA PHE A 224 4.31 -0.48 -18.34
C PHE A 224 3.28 -1.30 -17.57
N VAL A 225 2.85 -0.79 -16.43
CA VAL A 225 1.77 -1.33 -15.60
C VAL A 225 0.65 -0.29 -15.58
N ASP A 226 -0.46 -0.59 -16.20
CA ASP A 226 -1.62 0.32 -16.34
C ASP A 226 -2.74 0.05 -15.34
N ASP A 227 -2.75 -1.11 -14.67
CA ASP A 227 -3.71 -1.41 -13.61
C ASP A 227 -3.35 -0.64 -12.34
N PRO A 228 -4.18 0.33 -11.90
CA PRO A 228 -3.95 1.10 -10.69
C PRO A 228 -4.01 0.25 -9.41
N LEU A 229 -4.64 -0.92 -9.47
CA LEU A 229 -4.76 -1.87 -8.36
C LEU A 229 -3.73 -3.01 -8.44
N ALA A 230 -2.73 -2.92 -9.32
CA ALA A 230 -1.67 -3.90 -9.43
C ALA A 230 -1.02 -4.17 -8.06
N GLY A 231 -0.94 -5.44 -7.67
CA GLY A 231 -0.42 -5.89 -6.38
C GLY A 231 -1.33 -5.60 -5.17
N ARG A 232 -2.52 -5.01 -5.37
CA ARG A 232 -3.50 -4.70 -4.31
C ARG A 232 -4.75 -5.58 -4.37
N ARG A 233 -4.75 -6.59 -5.21
CA ARG A 233 -5.75 -7.66 -5.28
C ARG A 233 -5.06 -8.99 -5.13
N ALA A 234 -5.72 -9.96 -4.45
CA ALA A 234 -5.22 -11.32 -4.41
C ALA A 234 -5.16 -11.88 -5.83
N PRO A 235 -4.04 -12.50 -6.25
CA PRO A 235 -3.96 -13.11 -7.57
C PRO A 235 -4.92 -14.29 -7.67
N TYR A 236 -5.43 -14.55 -8.87
CA TYR A 236 -6.11 -15.82 -9.17
C TYR A 236 -5.09 -16.96 -9.14
N GLU A 237 -5.57 -18.19 -8.88
CA GLU A 237 -4.82 -19.42 -8.50
C GLU A 237 -3.62 -19.68 -9.37
N ASP A 238 -2.92 -19.19 -10.06
CA ASP A 238 -1.66 -19.46 -10.78
C ASP A 238 -0.87 -18.20 -11.13
N ASP A 239 -1.36 -17.02 -10.73
CA ASP A 239 -0.68 -15.77 -11.02
C ASP A 239 0.38 -15.48 -9.94
N THR A 240 1.64 -15.68 -10.30
CA THR A 240 2.78 -15.27 -9.46
C THR A 240 3.01 -13.76 -9.57
N ASP A 241 2.03 -12.94 -9.16
CA ASP A 241 2.19 -11.50 -9.16
C ASP A 241 3.31 -11.07 -8.21
N GLY A 242 4.37 -10.55 -8.79
CA GLY A 242 5.54 -10.07 -8.03
C GLY A 242 5.18 -8.90 -7.10
N LEU A 243 4.26 -8.01 -7.50
CA LEU A 243 3.80 -6.89 -6.69
C LEU A 243 2.98 -7.35 -5.48
N TRP A 244 2.05 -8.28 -5.70
CA TRP A 244 1.32 -8.89 -4.59
C TRP A 244 2.24 -9.52 -3.56
N SER A 245 3.18 -10.34 -4.03
CA SER A 245 4.15 -11.01 -3.15
C SER A 245 5.03 -10.01 -2.39
N ALA A 246 5.49 -8.95 -3.04
CA ALA A 246 6.28 -7.90 -2.41
C ALA A 246 5.48 -7.17 -1.31
N ASN A 247 4.20 -6.89 -1.57
CA ASN A 247 3.31 -6.26 -0.59
C ASN A 247 3.04 -7.13 0.64
N GLN A 248 3.09 -8.47 0.51
CA GLN A 248 2.94 -9.36 1.66
C GLN A 248 4.23 -9.50 2.48
N LEU A 249 5.39 -9.40 1.84
CA LEU A 249 6.69 -9.66 2.47
C LEU A 249 7.32 -8.41 3.08
N CYS A 250 7.10 -7.25 2.49
CA CYS A 250 7.82 -6.02 2.83
C CYS A 250 6.93 -4.97 3.50
N ASP A 251 7.56 -4.04 4.21
CA ASP A 251 6.88 -3.05 5.03
C ASP A 251 6.19 -1.97 4.19
N LEU A 252 6.79 -1.57 3.05
CA LEU A 252 6.21 -0.61 2.13
C LEU A 252 6.65 -0.92 0.70
N VAL A 253 5.70 -0.88 -0.24
CA VAL A 253 5.97 -1.00 -1.67
C VAL A 253 5.28 0.14 -2.40
N GLN A 254 6.05 0.88 -3.18
CA GLN A 254 5.60 2.01 -3.98
C GLN A 254 5.76 1.65 -5.46
N LEU A 255 4.67 1.72 -6.22
CA LEU A 255 4.67 1.52 -7.68
C LEU A 255 4.52 2.86 -8.38
N ARG A 256 5.40 3.14 -9.33
CA ARG A 256 5.23 4.24 -10.29
C ARG A 256 5.52 3.71 -11.69
N SER A 257 4.58 3.91 -12.58
CA SER A 257 4.65 3.36 -13.94
C SER A 257 4.19 4.39 -14.97
N SER A 258 4.90 4.47 -16.07
CA SER A 258 4.61 5.35 -17.19
C SER A 258 5.07 4.71 -18.49
N LEU A 259 4.79 5.35 -19.62
CA LEU A 259 5.33 4.92 -20.92
C LEU A 259 6.87 4.91 -20.98
N GLY A 260 7.54 5.60 -20.05
CA GLY A 260 8.99 5.59 -19.91
C GLY A 260 9.54 4.41 -19.11
N GLY A 261 8.70 3.60 -18.52
CA GLY A 261 9.05 2.43 -17.71
C GLY A 261 8.41 2.41 -16.34
N THR A 262 8.73 1.36 -15.59
CA THR A 262 8.21 1.10 -14.25
C THR A 262 9.34 1.16 -13.22
N THR A 263 9.04 1.76 -12.08
CA THR A 263 9.86 1.70 -10.87
C THR A 263 9.01 1.15 -9.74
N VAL A 264 9.46 0.07 -9.13
CA VAL A 264 8.90 -0.48 -7.88
C VAL A 264 9.93 -0.26 -6.78
N ARG A 265 9.59 0.56 -5.80
CA ARG A 265 10.41 0.80 -4.61
C ARG A 265 9.90 -0.02 -3.45
N VAL A 266 10.81 -0.73 -2.80
CA VAL A 266 10.54 -1.60 -1.66
C VAL A 266 11.33 -1.11 -0.47
N HIS A 267 10.66 -0.95 0.67
CA HIS A 267 11.29 -0.59 1.94
C HIS A 267 11.20 -1.76 2.91
N ALA A 268 12.31 -2.07 3.55
CA ALA A 268 12.39 -2.96 4.70
C ALA A 268 12.88 -2.15 5.90
N TRP A 269 12.01 -1.98 6.93
CA TRP A 269 12.35 -1.23 8.14
C TRP A 269 13.28 -2.04 9.05
N ARG A 270 14.21 -1.34 9.74
CA ARG A 270 15.13 -1.92 10.74
C ARG A 270 14.53 -1.84 12.14
#